data_6b81d32f609aff9f60a0369c8639f8c7
#
_entry.id   6b81d32f609aff9f60a0369c8639f8c7
#
_cell.length_a   1.000
_cell.length_b   1.000
_cell.length_c   1.000
_cell.angle_alpha   90.00
_cell.angle_beta   90.00
_cell.angle_gamma   90.00
#
_symmetry.space_group_name_H-M   'P 1'
#
loop_
_entity.id
_entity.type
_entity.pdbx_description
1 polymer ?
#
loop_
_entity_poly.entity_id
_entity_poly.type
_entity_poly.pdbx_seq_one_letter_code
_entity_poly.pdbx_strand_id
1 'polypeptide(L)'
;MFRIVLTIAILATAAPAWAELPVAITYLRLEVDRPPVLSNLDPVPEDLGVAGAEIAIADTQTTGSFLGHSYSLTLASIPPGGDLTTAAREALKTSRLILIDADPATILSVADLPEAQGALLFNVSSGAENLRSGDCRANLLHTIPEDAARTDALMQVLQRKQWQTTVLVTGSHPADQAFAEALRRSATKFGITIAAEKDWTFDTDLRESTMDEIPRFTEGFPDHDVILVADETDDFGRYIEHNAWLPRPVAGSDGMVPTAWASVIESWGAVQLQNRFEDHALRPMRGLDYAAWAAIRAIGEAVTRTGSSDPATLRAFLLNPDFQMDGFKGRGLSFRAWNGQLRQPIAVVNSRALVTLAPVEGFLHQRNEMDTLGLDEPESAC
;
A
#
# COMPACT_ATOMS: atom_id res chain seq x y z
N MET A 1 -44.66 -2.86 73.00
CA MET A 1 -44.50 -2.63 71.51
C MET A 1 -43.03 -2.37 71.20
N PHE A 2 -42.29 -3.41 70.78
CA PHE A 2 -40.92 -3.30 70.41
C PHE A 2 -40.83 -3.13 68.86
N ARG A 3 -40.29 -2.01 68.38
CA ARG A 3 -40.02 -1.79 66.95
C ARG A 3 -38.63 -2.27 66.67
N ILE A 4 -38.54 -3.36 65.90
CA ILE A 4 -37.25 -3.83 65.30
C ILE A 4 -36.97 -2.99 64.07
N VAL A 5 -35.89 -2.19 64.11
CA VAL A 5 -35.36 -1.48 62.92
C VAL A 5 -34.39 -2.41 62.21
N LEU A 6 -34.75 -2.89 61.00
CA LEU A 6 -33.92 -3.74 60.17
C LEU A 6 -33.04 -2.83 59.32
N THR A 7 -31.78 -2.75 59.67
CA THR A 7 -30.75 -2.00 58.88
C THR A 7 -30.27 -2.90 57.75
N ILE A 8 -30.68 -2.61 56.51
CA ILE A 8 -30.16 -3.30 55.28
C ILE A 8 -28.83 -2.65 54.91
N ALA A 9 -27.72 -3.38 55.10
CA ALA A 9 -26.41 -3.01 54.59
C ALA A 9 -26.33 -3.35 53.09
N ILE A 10 -26.34 -2.33 52.24
CA ILE A 10 -26.10 -2.48 50.80
C ILE A 10 -24.58 -2.67 50.63
N LEU A 11 -24.13 -3.91 50.37
CA LEU A 11 -22.78 -4.18 49.88
C LEU A 11 -22.71 -3.69 48.43
N ALA A 12 -22.11 -2.54 48.21
CA ALA A 12 -21.69 -2.09 46.89
C ALA A 12 -20.55 -3.00 46.43
N THR A 13 -20.84 -3.98 45.58
CA THR A 13 -19.80 -4.75 44.85
C THR A 13 -19.18 -3.80 43.83
N ALA A 14 -17.99 -3.26 44.12
CA ALA A 14 -17.18 -2.59 43.13
C ALA A 14 -16.84 -3.63 42.03
N ALA A 15 -17.43 -3.48 40.85
CA ALA A 15 -16.99 -4.22 39.69
C ALA A 15 -15.50 -3.86 39.43
N PRO A 16 -14.62 -4.83 39.16
CA PRO A 16 -13.25 -4.51 38.81
C PRO A 16 -13.29 -3.65 37.56
N ALA A 17 -12.86 -2.39 37.65
CA ALA A 17 -12.58 -1.59 36.50
C ALA A 17 -11.37 -2.26 35.80
N TRP A 18 -11.61 -2.98 34.73
CA TRP A 18 -10.52 -3.48 33.90
C TRP A 18 -9.81 -2.26 33.37
N ALA A 19 -8.48 -2.20 33.61
CA ALA A 19 -7.66 -1.13 33.06
C ALA A 19 -7.72 -1.21 31.53
N GLU A 20 -8.22 -0.14 30.92
CA GLU A 20 -8.28 -0.03 29.46
C GLU A 20 -6.85 -0.06 28.89
N LEU A 21 -6.60 -0.89 27.86
CA LEU A 21 -5.32 -0.96 27.17
C LEU A 21 -5.27 0.13 26.08
N PRO A 22 -4.54 1.24 26.30
CA PRO A 22 -4.42 2.27 25.29
C PRO A 22 -3.50 1.83 24.15
N VAL A 23 -3.94 2.07 22.91
CA VAL A 23 -3.18 1.82 21.69
C VAL A 23 -3.15 3.11 20.90
N ALA A 24 -2.10 3.91 21.13
CA ALA A 24 -1.90 5.17 20.42
C ALA A 24 -1.12 4.93 19.13
N ILE A 25 -1.68 5.37 18.01
CA ILE A 25 -1.10 5.25 16.67
C ILE A 25 -0.95 6.67 16.09
N THR A 26 0.18 6.94 15.45
CA THR A 26 0.36 8.20 14.72
C THR A 26 0.55 7.93 13.23
N TYR A 27 -0.15 8.70 12.41
CA TYR A 27 0.04 8.77 10.96
C TYR A 27 0.88 9.99 10.65
N LEU A 28 2.11 9.78 10.18
CA LEU A 28 3.04 10.79 9.72
C LEU A 28 2.97 10.89 8.21
N ARG A 29 2.63 12.07 7.69
CA ARG A 29 2.53 12.31 6.26
C ARG A 29 3.42 13.49 5.86
N LEU A 30 4.25 13.28 4.84
CA LEU A 30 4.87 14.35 4.09
C LEU A 30 4.06 14.58 2.81
N GLU A 31 3.42 15.72 2.72
CA GLU A 31 2.64 16.07 1.55
C GLU A 31 3.55 16.25 0.33
N VAL A 32 3.09 15.78 -0.82
CA VAL A 32 3.82 15.91 -2.08
C VAL A 32 3.31 17.15 -2.81
N ASP A 33 4.24 18.00 -3.24
CA ASP A 33 3.91 19.09 -4.15
C ASP A 33 3.52 18.47 -5.51
N ARG A 34 2.30 18.73 -5.93
CA ARG A 34 1.77 18.21 -7.19
C ARG A 34 1.46 19.37 -8.12
N PRO A 35 1.93 19.31 -9.36
CA PRO A 35 1.53 20.30 -10.34
C PRO A 35 -0.01 20.29 -10.49
N PRO A 36 -0.62 21.43 -10.86
CA PRO A 36 -2.05 21.48 -11.08
C PRO A 36 -2.43 20.46 -12.16
N VAL A 37 -3.31 19.53 -11.79
CA VAL A 37 -3.83 18.52 -12.73
C VAL A 37 -4.60 19.23 -13.82
N LEU A 38 -4.19 19.06 -15.08
CA LEU A 38 -4.88 19.65 -16.23
C LEU A 38 -6.26 18.99 -16.48
N SER A 39 -6.49 17.83 -15.88
CA SER A 39 -7.74 17.09 -15.95
C SER A 39 -8.34 16.89 -14.56
N ASN A 40 -9.60 17.27 -14.36
CA ASN A 40 -10.35 17.00 -13.13
C ASN A 40 -11.03 15.62 -13.12
N LEU A 41 -10.67 14.74 -14.05
CA LEU A 41 -11.34 13.44 -14.19
C LEU A 41 -11.02 12.46 -13.04
N ASP A 42 -9.83 12.55 -12.49
CA ASP A 42 -9.42 11.72 -11.34
C ASP A 42 -8.46 12.45 -10.39
N PRO A 43 -8.94 13.46 -9.66
CA PRO A 43 -8.10 14.22 -8.76
C PRO A 43 -7.56 13.34 -7.65
N VAL A 44 -6.33 13.58 -7.22
CA VAL A 44 -5.79 12.90 -6.04
C VAL A 44 -6.49 13.44 -4.80
N PRO A 45 -7.14 12.58 -4.00
CA PRO A 45 -7.83 13.01 -2.80
C PRO A 45 -6.88 13.61 -1.76
N GLU A 46 -7.32 14.68 -1.08
CA GLU A 46 -6.54 15.32 -0.01
C GLU A 46 -6.36 14.38 1.20
N ASP A 47 -7.33 13.52 1.46
CA ASP A 47 -7.38 12.53 2.54
C ASP A 47 -6.81 11.16 2.15
N LEU A 48 -6.16 11.05 0.98
CA LEU A 48 -5.60 9.78 0.48
C LEU A 48 -4.67 9.15 1.53
N GLY A 49 -4.91 7.89 1.89
CA GLY A 49 -4.23 7.15 2.94
C GLY A 49 -4.78 7.42 4.34
N VAL A 50 -5.09 8.68 4.66
CA VAL A 50 -5.65 9.07 5.98
C VAL A 50 -7.02 8.45 6.19
N ALA A 51 -7.92 8.55 5.21
CA ALA A 51 -9.25 7.95 5.28
C ALA A 51 -9.18 6.41 5.48
N GLY A 52 -8.19 5.74 4.88
CA GLY A 52 -7.92 4.33 5.11
C GLY A 52 -7.54 4.01 6.54
N ALA A 53 -6.73 4.86 7.16
CA ALA A 53 -6.36 4.73 8.56
C ALA A 53 -7.57 4.99 9.49
N GLU A 54 -8.38 6.00 9.22
CA GLU A 54 -9.56 6.35 10.03
C GLU A 54 -10.60 5.23 10.05
N ILE A 55 -10.95 4.66 8.90
CA ILE A 55 -11.89 3.54 8.84
C ILE A 55 -11.33 2.30 9.55
N ALA A 56 -10.03 2.04 9.46
CA ALA A 56 -9.39 0.93 10.15
C ALA A 56 -9.42 1.08 11.67
N ILE A 57 -9.25 2.30 12.20
CA ILE A 57 -9.41 2.60 13.62
C ILE A 57 -10.86 2.32 14.05
N ALA A 58 -11.85 2.79 13.29
CA ALA A 58 -13.27 2.56 13.60
C ALA A 58 -13.61 1.06 13.61
N ASP A 59 -13.15 0.31 12.60
CA ASP A 59 -13.33 -1.15 12.52
C ASP A 59 -12.67 -1.86 13.73
N THR A 60 -11.44 -1.48 14.06
CA THR A 60 -10.66 -2.11 15.14
C THR A 60 -11.21 -1.75 16.52
N GLN A 61 -11.65 -0.50 16.73
CA GLN A 61 -12.26 -0.05 17.98
C GLN A 61 -13.56 -0.80 18.28
N THR A 62 -14.33 -1.17 17.26
CA THR A 62 -15.57 -1.96 17.47
C THR A 62 -15.29 -3.26 18.23
N THR A 63 -14.27 -4.02 17.82
CA THR A 63 -13.84 -5.23 18.55
C THR A 63 -13.11 -4.89 19.85
N GLY A 64 -12.25 -3.86 19.80
CA GLY A 64 -11.43 -3.44 20.94
C GLY A 64 -12.25 -3.06 22.16
N SER A 65 -13.38 -2.37 21.96
CA SER A 65 -14.26 -1.97 23.06
C SER A 65 -14.76 -3.14 23.92
N PHE A 66 -15.00 -4.31 23.30
CA PHE A 66 -15.40 -5.52 24.04
C PHE A 66 -14.24 -6.16 24.82
N LEU A 67 -13.00 -5.88 24.40
CA LEU A 67 -11.78 -6.43 25.02
C LEU A 67 -11.09 -5.47 25.97
N GLY A 68 -11.66 -4.27 26.17
CA GLY A 68 -11.06 -3.22 27.00
C GLY A 68 -9.87 -2.54 26.32
N HIS A 69 -9.83 -2.49 24.98
CA HIS A 69 -8.82 -1.78 24.23
C HIS A 69 -9.36 -0.44 23.73
N SER A 70 -8.51 0.60 23.75
CA SER A 70 -8.83 1.95 23.27
C SER A 70 -7.83 2.38 22.23
N TYR A 71 -8.28 2.49 20.99
CA TYR A 71 -7.45 2.89 19.86
C TYR A 71 -7.61 4.38 19.59
N SER A 72 -6.49 5.07 19.38
CA SER A 72 -6.48 6.46 18.97
C SER A 72 -5.53 6.70 17.80
N LEU A 73 -5.94 7.56 16.88
CA LEU A 73 -5.13 7.99 15.73
C LEU A 73 -4.81 9.48 15.86
N THR A 74 -3.54 9.81 15.74
CA THR A 74 -3.08 11.19 15.62
C THR A 74 -2.51 11.40 14.23
N LEU A 75 -2.99 12.40 13.49
CA LEU A 75 -2.46 12.80 12.19
C LEU A 75 -1.44 13.94 12.37
N ALA A 76 -0.25 13.76 11.79
CA ALA A 76 0.74 14.80 11.60
C ALA A 76 1.05 14.93 10.10
N SER A 77 0.39 15.87 9.43
CA SER A 77 0.61 16.20 8.02
C SER A 77 1.55 17.39 7.92
N ILE A 78 2.63 17.21 7.19
CA ILE A 78 3.70 18.19 7.02
C ILE A 78 3.68 18.65 5.57
N PRO A 79 3.65 19.94 5.28
CA PRO A 79 3.61 20.46 3.92
C PRO A 79 4.86 20.07 3.13
N PRO A 80 4.80 20.14 1.78
CA PRO A 80 5.93 19.82 0.92
C PRO A 80 7.19 20.59 1.30
N GLY A 81 8.33 19.87 1.34
CA GLY A 81 9.61 20.43 1.76
C GLY A 81 9.76 20.69 3.26
N GLY A 82 8.75 20.37 4.08
CA GLY A 82 8.85 20.44 5.53
C GLY A 82 9.66 19.29 6.15
N ASP A 83 9.98 19.42 7.44
CA ASP A 83 10.81 18.43 8.17
C ASP A 83 9.93 17.39 8.89
N LEU A 84 9.71 16.23 8.23
CA LEU A 84 8.99 15.12 8.84
C LEU A 84 9.74 14.50 10.01
N THR A 85 11.08 14.59 10.07
CA THR A 85 11.86 14.00 11.17
C THR A 85 11.61 14.72 12.49
N THR A 86 11.42 16.05 12.45
CA THR A 86 11.02 16.83 13.64
C THR A 86 9.63 16.42 14.11
N ALA A 87 8.66 16.27 13.22
CA ALA A 87 7.32 15.79 13.58
C ALA A 87 7.37 14.35 14.12
N ALA A 88 8.22 13.50 13.56
CA ALA A 88 8.42 12.13 14.05
C ALA A 88 8.95 12.09 15.50
N ARG A 89 9.92 12.95 15.84
CA ARG A 89 10.44 13.06 17.22
C ARG A 89 9.33 13.43 18.22
N GLU A 90 8.47 14.38 17.83
CA GLU A 90 7.32 14.75 18.68
C GLU A 90 6.31 13.60 18.82
N ALA A 91 5.95 12.95 17.70
CA ALA A 91 5.03 11.81 17.70
C ALA A 91 5.55 10.64 18.57
N LEU A 92 6.85 10.35 18.51
CA LEU A 92 7.50 9.28 19.25
C LEU A 92 7.51 9.48 20.78
N LYS A 93 7.19 10.68 21.27
CA LYS A 93 6.98 10.93 22.70
C LYS A 93 5.67 10.36 23.23
N THR A 94 4.66 10.21 22.37
CA THR A 94 3.29 9.82 22.74
C THR A 94 2.85 8.51 22.12
N SER A 95 3.42 8.12 20.98
CA SER A 95 3.08 6.88 20.27
C SER A 95 4.35 6.14 19.86
N ARG A 96 4.34 4.82 20.00
CA ARG A 96 5.41 3.93 19.54
C ARG A 96 5.01 3.11 18.31
N LEU A 97 3.80 3.35 17.80
CA LEU A 97 3.23 2.72 16.61
C LEU A 97 3.00 3.82 15.58
N ILE A 98 3.79 3.84 14.51
CA ILE A 98 3.83 4.95 13.57
C ILE A 98 3.59 4.42 12.14
N LEU A 99 2.63 5.00 11.43
CA LEU A 99 2.48 4.85 9.99
C LEU A 99 3.22 6.02 9.31
N ILE A 100 3.98 5.71 8.26
CA ILE A 100 4.78 6.72 7.54
C ILE A 100 4.35 6.73 6.08
N ASP A 101 3.89 7.89 5.64
CA ASP A 101 3.53 8.23 4.26
C ASP A 101 4.50 9.30 3.75
N ALA A 102 5.57 8.86 3.10
CA ALA A 102 6.65 9.71 2.62
C ALA A 102 7.48 9.01 1.54
N ASP A 103 8.42 9.75 0.96
CA ASP A 103 9.43 9.21 0.06
C ASP A 103 10.44 8.27 0.79
N PRO A 104 11.17 7.40 0.06
CA PRO A 104 12.05 6.41 0.67
C PRO A 104 13.13 7.00 1.58
N ALA A 105 13.73 8.12 1.20
CA ALA A 105 14.81 8.74 1.97
C ALA A 105 14.29 9.33 3.29
N THR A 106 13.12 9.93 3.24
CA THR A 106 12.44 10.45 4.44
C THR A 106 12.02 9.31 5.37
N ILE A 107 11.50 8.18 4.84
CA ILE A 107 11.16 6.98 5.63
C ILE A 107 12.40 6.46 6.38
N LEU A 108 13.54 6.33 5.69
CA LEU A 108 14.80 5.91 6.32
C LEU A 108 15.26 6.90 7.39
N SER A 109 15.18 8.20 7.11
CA SER A 109 15.55 9.23 8.07
C SER A 109 14.73 9.16 9.37
N VAL A 110 13.44 8.83 9.27
CA VAL A 110 12.57 8.60 10.44
C VAL A 110 12.93 7.28 11.14
N ALA A 111 13.15 6.20 10.40
CA ALA A 111 13.46 4.89 10.96
C ALA A 111 14.81 4.86 11.69
N ASP A 112 15.76 5.70 11.28
CA ASP A 112 17.11 5.81 11.85
C ASP A 112 17.18 6.78 13.05
N LEU A 113 16.09 7.46 13.42
CA LEU A 113 16.07 8.33 14.60
C LEU A 113 16.38 7.53 15.87
N PRO A 114 17.23 8.04 16.78
CA PRO A 114 17.45 7.42 18.09
C PRO A 114 16.14 7.20 18.87
N GLU A 115 15.19 8.13 18.72
CA GLU A 115 13.87 8.06 19.36
C GLU A 115 12.98 6.95 18.75
N ALA A 116 13.25 6.52 17.52
CA ALA A 116 12.55 5.42 16.87
C ALA A 116 13.02 4.03 17.33
N GLN A 117 14.10 3.96 18.12
CA GLN A 117 14.53 2.69 18.69
C GLN A 117 13.43 2.11 19.59
N GLY A 118 13.06 0.84 19.34
CA GLY A 118 12.00 0.16 20.04
C GLY A 118 10.58 0.66 19.67
N ALA A 119 10.40 1.50 18.65
CA ALA A 119 9.12 1.74 18.01
C ALA A 119 8.88 0.72 16.89
N LEU A 120 7.62 0.55 16.48
CA LEU A 120 7.22 -0.22 15.31
C LEU A 120 6.65 0.74 14.27
N LEU A 121 7.31 0.80 13.14
CA LEU A 121 7.03 1.69 12.04
C LEU A 121 6.42 0.92 10.87
N PHE A 122 5.48 1.53 10.16
CA PHE A 122 4.85 0.97 8.97
C PHE A 122 4.99 1.92 7.79
N ASN A 123 5.71 1.51 6.76
CA ASN A 123 5.69 2.19 5.47
C ASN A 123 4.39 1.85 4.75
N VAL A 124 3.56 2.86 4.50
CA VAL A 124 2.25 2.71 3.86
C VAL A 124 2.21 3.26 2.43
N SER A 125 3.26 3.94 1.96
CA SER A 125 3.24 4.67 0.69
C SER A 125 4.32 4.27 -0.32
N SER A 126 5.55 4.01 0.13
CA SER A 126 6.67 3.80 -0.79
C SER A 126 6.83 2.34 -1.22
N GLY A 127 6.74 2.08 -2.54
CA GLY A 127 7.03 0.79 -3.18
C GLY A 127 8.52 0.50 -3.41
N ALA A 128 9.42 1.41 -3.05
CA ALA A 128 10.84 1.34 -3.36
C ALA A 128 11.51 0.05 -2.86
N GLU A 129 12.22 -0.62 -3.76
CA GLU A 129 12.84 -1.94 -3.52
C GLU A 129 13.99 -1.87 -2.51
N ASN A 130 14.75 -0.76 -2.47
CA ASN A 130 15.86 -0.59 -1.55
C ASN A 130 15.44 -0.70 -0.07
N LEU A 131 14.22 -0.26 0.28
CA LEU A 131 13.67 -0.39 1.64
C LEU A 131 13.43 -1.85 2.07
N ARG A 132 13.39 -2.80 1.12
CA ARG A 132 13.17 -4.25 1.31
C ARG A 132 14.40 -5.08 0.97
N SER A 133 15.54 -4.41 0.73
CA SER A 133 16.81 -5.02 0.39
C SER A 133 17.95 -4.31 1.11
N GLY A 134 18.80 -3.54 0.43
CA GLY A 134 20.01 -2.95 0.99
C GLY A 134 19.81 -1.96 2.15
N ASP A 135 18.64 -1.29 2.20
CA ASP A 135 18.32 -0.24 3.18
C ASP A 135 17.22 -0.67 4.18
N CYS A 136 17.01 -1.95 4.39
CA CYS A 136 16.00 -2.43 5.33
C CYS A 136 16.29 -2.03 6.78
N ARG A 137 15.26 -1.83 7.58
CA ARG A 137 15.35 -1.50 8.99
C ARG A 137 14.51 -2.45 9.83
N ALA A 138 15.09 -2.97 10.90
CA ALA A 138 14.46 -3.95 11.77
C ALA A 138 13.16 -3.44 12.44
N ASN A 139 13.01 -2.14 12.62
CA ASN A 139 11.84 -1.50 13.20
C ASN A 139 10.77 -1.10 12.16
N LEU A 140 10.98 -1.39 10.87
CA LEU A 140 10.11 -0.97 9.76
C LEU A 140 9.45 -2.18 9.09
N LEU A 141 8.13 -2.17 9.01
CA LEU A 141 7.31 -3.10 8.24
C LEU A 141 6.67 -2.34 7.05
N HIS A 142 6.25 -3.08 6.03
CA HIS A 142 5.73 -2.48 4.80
C HIS A 142 4.37 -3.08 4.47
N THR A 143 3.33 -2.26 4.37
CA THR A 143 1.98 -2.70 3.98
C THR A 143 1.60 -2.30 2.57
N ILE A 144 2.24 -1.27 2.01
CA ILE A 144 2.17 -1.01 0.57
C ILE A 144 2.98 -2.09 -0.17
N PRO A 145 2.50 -2.63 -1.30
CA PRO A 145 3.30 -3.53 -2.13
C PRO A 145 4.57 -2.85 -2.63
N GLU A 146 5.65 -3.61 -2.69
CA GLU A 146 6.85 -3.19 -3.41
C GLU A 146 6.59 -3.13 -4.92
N ASP A 147 7.30 -2.25 -5.63
CA ASP A 147 7.15 -2.11 -7.08
C ASP A 147 7.51 -3.40 -7.81
N ALA A 148 8.50 -4.13 -7.30
CA ALA A 148 8.82 -5.47 -7.72
C ALA A 148 7.62 -6.43 -7.70
N ALA A 149 6.80 -6.41 -6.64
CA ALA A 149 5.62 -7.29 -6.55
C ALA A 149 4.52 -6.84 -7.51
N ARG A 150 4.33 -5.54 -7.70
CA ARG A 150 3.39 -4.98 -8.67
C ARG A 150 3.73 -5.40 -10.09
N THR A 151 4.99 -5.22 -10.48
CA THR A 151 5.46 -5.55 -11.83
C THR A 151 5.52 -7.05 -12.08
N ASP A 152 5.89 -7.86 -11.08
CA ASP A 152 5.83 -9.33 -11.18
C ASP A 152 4.39 -9.82 -11.39
N ALA A 153 3.42 -9.25 -10.67
CA ALA A 153 2.01 -9.57 -10.86
C ALA A 153 1.54 -9.32 -12.30
N LEU A 154 1.97 -8.20 -12.88
CA LEU A 154 1.68 -7.86 -14.25
C LEU A 154 2.34 -8.85 -15.22
N MET A 155 3.63 -9.17 -15.04
CA MET A 155 4.34 -10.11 -15.91
C MET A 155 3.76 -11.53 -15.84
N GLN A 156 3.24 -11.98 -14.71
CA GLN A 156 2.49 -13.24 -14.62
C GLN A 156 1.24 -13.22 -15.51
N VAL A 157 0.54 -12.08 -15.59
CA VAL A 157 -0.61 -11.93 -16.50
C VAL A 157 -0.17 -12.00 -17.96
N LEU A 158 0.90 -11.29 -18.33
CA LEU A 158 1.40 -11.29 -19.70
C LEU A 158 1.85 -12.69 -20.13
N GLN A 159 2.55 -13.41 -19.26
CA GLN A 159 2.95 -14.80 -19.51
C GLN A 159 1.72 -15.72 -19.72
N ARG A 160 0.71 -15.59 -18.88
CA ARG A 160 -0.50 -16.41 -19.02
C ARG A 160 -1.27 -16.12 -20.31
N LYS A 161 -1.20 -14.87 -20.79
CA LYS A 161 -1.81 -14.45 -22.07
C LYS A 161 -0.93 -14.74 -23.27
N GLN A 162 0.30 -15.24 -23.05
CA GLN A 162 1.32 -15.46 -24.08
C GLN A 162 1.72 -14.15 -24.81
N TRP A 163 1.64 -13.02 -24.14
CA TRP A 163 2.10 -11.73 -24.62
C TRP A 163 3.57 -11.55 -24.23
N GLN A 164 4.47 -11.87 -25.13
CA GLN A 164 5.89 -12.01 -24.84
C GLN A 164 6.75 -10.86 -25.34
N THR A 165 6.20 -10.03 -26.22
CA THR A 165 6.92 -8.89 -26.78
C THR A 165 6.24 -7.60 -26.36
N THR A 166 6.98 -6.73 -25.69
CA THR A 166 6.47 -5.46 -25.18
C THR A 166 7.31 -4.29 -25.67
N VAL A 167 6.79 -3.09 -25.55
CA VAL A 167 7.54 -1.83 -25.62
C VAL A 167 7.29 -1.06 -24.34
N LEU A 168 8.24 -0.23 -23.92
CA LEU A 168 8.16 0.52 -22.67
C LEU A 168 8.18 2.02 -22.96
N VAL A 169 7.24 2.73 -22.37
CA VAL A 169 7.20 4.19 -22.32
C VAL A 169 7.41 4.62 -20.88
N THR A 170 8.39 5.46 -20.62
CA THR A 170 8.78 5.91 -19.29
C THR A 170 8.64 7.42 -19.17
N GLY A 171 7.97 7.88 -18.10
CA GLY A 171 7.89 9.30 -17.74
C GLY A 171 9.20 9.85 -17.18
N SER A 172 9.24 11.16 -16.99
CA SER A 172 10.48 11.86 -16.60
C SER A 172 10.69 11.97 -15.09
N HIS A 173 9.68 11.63 -14.27
CA HIS A 173 9.78 11.75 -12.82
C HIS A 173 10.58 10.60 -12.19
N PRO A 174 11.22 10.81 -11.04
CA PRO A 174 11.96 9.75 -10.36
C PRO A 174 11.14 8.50 -10.04
N ALA A 175 9.84 8.66 -9.74
CA ALA A 175 8.93 7.54 -9.49
C ALA A 175 8.69 6.70 -10.74
N ASP A 176 8.56 7.35 -11.92
CA ASP A 176 8.39 6.69 -13.21
C ASP A 176 9.61 5.87 -13.57
N GLN A 177 10.80 6.45 -13.37
CA GLN A 177 12.07 5.77 -13.63
C GLN A 177 12.26 4.56 -12.70
N ALA A 178 11.90 4.68 -11.42
CA ALA A 178 11.98 3.57 -10.48
C ALA A 178 11.00 2.43 -10.88
N PHE A 179 9.78 2.76 -11.27
CA PHE A 179 8.80 1.78 -11.72
C PHE A 179 9.21 1.14 -13.06
N ALA A 180 9.79 1.90 -13.99
CA ALA A 180 10.34 1.36 -15.25
C ALA A 180 11.47 0.37 -14.97
N GLU A 181 12.35 0.63 -14.00
CA GLU A 181 13.39 -0.31 -13.59
C GLU A 181 12.80 -1.61 -13.04
N ALA A 182 11.78 -1.51 -12.21
CA ALA A 182 11.05 -2.67 -11.71
C ALA A 182 10.38 -3.46 -12.86
N LEU A 183 9.81 -2.79 -13.87
CA LEU A 183 9.26 -3.43 -15.07
C LEU A 183 10.34 -4.19 -15.87
N ARG A 184 11.52 -3.60 -16.08
CA ARG A 184 12.66 -4.25 -16.77
C ARG A 184 13.13 -5.50 -16.02
N ARG A 185 13.28 -5.39 -14.69
CA ARG A 185 13.66 -6.51 -13.84
C ARG A 185 12.63 -7.64 -13.92
N SER A 186 11.35 -7.33 -13.77
CA SER A 186 10.28 -8.34 -13.83
C SER A 186 10.15 -8.93 -15.23
N ALA A 187 10.30 -8.14 -16.30
CA ALA A 187 10.33 -8.65 -17.67
C ALA A 187 11.45 -9.69 -17.84
N THR A 188 12.64 -9.40 -17.32
CA THR A 188 13.78 -10.35 -17.34
C THR A 188 13.45 -11.61 -16.53
N LYS A 189 12.91 -11.48 -15.31
CA LYS A 189 12.55 -12.59 -14.41
C LYS A 189 11.54 -13.54 -15.07
N PHE A 190 10.57 -13.00 -15.80
CA PHE A 190 9.51 -13.78 -16.44
C PHE A 190 9.74 -14.06 -17.94
N GLY A 191 10.91 -13.71 -18.50
CA GLY A 191 11.25 -13.97 -19.91
C GLY A 191 10.38 -13.20 -20.91
N ILE A 192 9.94 -12.01 -20.55
CA ILE A 192 9.25 -11.05 -21.41
C ILE A 192 10.30 -10.16 -22.10
N THR A 193 10.15 -9.96 -23.39
CA THR A 193 11.08 -9.11 -24.17
C THR A 193 10.56 -7.69 -24.24
N ILE A 194 11.35 -6.71 -23.82
CA ILE A 194 11.13 -5.30 -24.12
C ILE A 194 11.87 -4.98 -25.41
N ALA A 195 11.13 -4.90 -26.52
CA ALA A 195 11.69 -4.77 -27.87
C ALA A 195 12.15 -3.34 -28.20
N ALA A 196 11.56 -2.34 -27.53
CA ALA A 196 11.95 -0.94 -27.65
C ALA A 196 11.54 -0.16 -26.41
N GLU A 197 12.25 0.92 -26.14
CA GLU A 197 11.96 1.84 -25.04
C GLU A 197 12.00 3.27 -25.55
N LYS A 198 11.13 4.13 -25.02
CA LYS A 198 11.12 5.57 -25.24
C LYS A 198 10.79 6.31 -23.97
N ASP A 199 11.52 7.39 -23.73
CA ASP A 199 11.20 8.32 -22.66
C ASP A 199 10.17 9.34 -23.16
N TRP A 200 9.12 9.53 -22.34
CA TRP A 200 8.15 10.59 -22.57
C TRP A 200 8.72 11.89 -22.00
N THR A 201 8.94 12.86 -22.87
CA THR A 201 9.28 14.22 -22.46
C THR A 201 8.05 15.11 -22.65
N PHE A 202 7.52 15.61 -21.55
CA PHE A 202 6.41 16.55 -21.60
C PHE A 202 6.89 17.83 -22.28
N ASP A 203 6.44 18.07 -23.51
CA ASP A 203 6.60 19.36 -24.15
C ASP A 203 5.44 20.26 -23.71
N THR A 204 5.79 21.38 -23.08
CA THR A 204 4.80 22.36 -22.56
C THR A 204 4.10 23.14 -23.66
N ASP A 205 4.25 22.77 -24.93
CA ASP A 205 3.45 23.40 -26.00
C ASP A 205 2.00 22.90 -25.96
N LEU A 206 1.21 23.54 -25.15
CA LEU A 206 -0.26 23.35 -25.01
C LEU A 206 -1.03 23.50 -26.34
N ARG A 207 -0.37 23.72 -27.46
CA ARG A 207 -1.00 23.85 -28.78
C ARG A 207 -1.04 22.50 -29.51
N GLU A 208 -0.21 21.55 -29.17
CA GLU A 208 -0.32 20.20 -29.70
C GLU A 208 -1.33 19.40 -28.86
N SER A 209 -2.25 18.78 -29.53
CA SER A 209 -3.23 17.88 -28.92
C SER A 209 -2.52 16.55 -28.62
N THR A 210 -2.63 16.05 -27.38
CA THR A 210 -2.20 14.69 -27.03
C THR A 210 -2.71 13.62 -27.99
N MET A 211 -3.84 13.88 -28.63
CA MET A 211 -4.41 12.99 -29.66
C MET A 211 -3.57 12.91 -30.92
N ASP A 212 -2.78 13.95 -31.26
CA ASP A 212 -1.91 13.99 -32.43
C ASP A 212 -0.47 13.58 -32.08
N GLU A 213 -0.03 13.86 -30.86
CA GLU A 213 1.32 13.61 -30.40
C GLU A 213 1.57 12.12 -30.13
N ILE A 214 0.65 11.46 -29.43
CA ILE A 214 0.81 10.04 -29.06
C ILE A 214 0.92 9.11 -30.28
N PRO A 215 0.11 9.23 -31.34
CA PRO A 215 0.29 8.41 -32.54
C PRO A 215 1.68 8.57 -33.16
N ARG A 216 2.19 9.80 -33.28
CA ARG A 216 3.54 10.07 -33.81
C ARG A 216 4.63 9.50 -32.91
N PHE A 217 4.47 9.65 -31.60
CA PHE A 217 5.42 9.12 -30.63
C PHE A 217 5.50 7.58 -30.69
N THR A 218 4.36 6.91 -30.87
CA THR A 218 4.25 5.46 -30.87
C THR A 218 4.40 4.80 -32.24
N GLU A 219 4.34 5.55 -33.35
CA GLU A 219 4.45 5.04 -34.73
C GLU A 219 5.74 4.25 -34.98
N GLY A 220 6.85 4.67 -34.38
CA GLY A 220 8.15 4.05 -34.59
C GLY A 220 8.42 2.81 -33.72
N PHE A 221 7.46 2.28 -32.99
CA PHE A 221 7.66 1.05 -32.23
C PHE A 221 7.64 -0.18 -33.14
N PRO A 222 8.50 -1.20 -32.88
CA PRO A 222 8.42 -2.50 -33.55
C PRO A 222 7.09 -3.18 -33.24
N ASP A 223 6.78 -4.28 -33.91
CA ASP A 223 5.61 -5.10 -33.60
C ASP A 223 5.72 -5.63 -32.14
N HIS A 224 4.64 -5.52 -31.40
CA HIS A 224 4.57 -5.84 -29.97
C HIS A 224 3.16 -6.28 -29.57
N ASP A 225 3.06 -6.99 -28.46
CA ASP A 225 1.79 -7.46 -27.89
C ASP A 225 1.18 -6.43 -26.93
N VAL A 226 2.01 -5.71 -26.17
CA VAL A 226 1.60 -4.80 -25.09
C VAL A 226 2.51 -3.57 -25.05
N ILE A 227 1.93 -2.42 -24.75
CA ILE A 227 2.67 -1.20 -24.40
C ILE A 227 2.74 -1.14 -22.86
N LEU A 228 3.95 -1.22 -22.31
CA LEU A 228 4.20 -0.96 -20.90
C LEU A 228 4.34 0.54 -20.67
N VAL A 229 3.74 1.04 -19.60
CA VAL A 229 3.77 2.45 -19.23
C VAL A 229 4.25 2.58 -17.80
N ALA A 230 5.26 3.40 -17.60
CA ALA A 230 5.73 3.85 -16.30
C ALA A 230 5.44 5.36 -16.16
N ASP A 231 4.32 5.68 -15.54
CA ASP A 231 3.79 7.03 -15.30
C ASP A 231 3.10 7.06 -13.93
N GLU A 232 3.89 6.99 -12.87
CA GLU A 232 3.40 6.96 -11.48
C GLU A 232 2.86 8.33 -11.01
N THR A 233 3.05 9.36 -11.83
CA THR A 233 2.53 10.73 -11.60
C THR A 233 1.25 11.05 -12.37
N ASP A 234 0.83 10.12 -13.27
CA ASP A 234 -0.40 10.22 -14.07
C ASP A 234 -0.43 11.44 -15.01
N ASP A 235 0.72 11.67 -15.67
CA ASP A 235 0.88 12.81 -16.60
C ASP A 235 0.39 12.50 -18.01
N PHE A 236 0.68 11.31 -18.55
CA PHE A 236 0.46 10.98 -19.97
C PHE A 236 -0.13 9.59 -20.23
N GLY A 237 0.06 8.64 -19.34
CA GLY A 237 -0.25 7.23 -19.56
C GLY A 237 -1.69 6.98 -19.99
N ARG A 238 -2.63 7.70 -19.38
CA ARG A 238 -4.06 7.64 -19.69
C ARG A 238 -4.42 7.89 -21.15
N TYR A 239 -3.59 8.63 -21.86
CA TYR A 239 -3.84 8.97 -23.25
C TYR A 239 -3.29 7.93 -24.23
N ILE A 240 -2.34 7.09 -23.80
CA ILE A 240 -1.71 6.08 -24.65
C ILE A 240 -2.72 5.00 -25.04
N GLU A 241 -3.56 4.54 -24.11
CA GLU A 241 -4.51 3.43 -24.32
C GLU A 241 -5.41 3.67 -25.54
N HIS A 242 -5.79 4.91 -25.79
CA HIS A 242 -6.77 5.26 -26.82
C HIS A 242 -6.18 5.90 -28.07
N ASN A 243 -4.90 6.31 -28.03
CA ASN A 243 -4.28 7.11 -29.09
C ASN A 243 -3.00 6.49 -29.66
N ALA A 244 -2.55 5.30 -29.18
CA ALA A 244 -1.37 4.65 -29.73
C ALA A 244 -1.54 4.30 -31.22
N TRP A 245 -0.47 4.42 -32.02
CA TRP A 245 -0.45 4.11 -33.46
C TRP A 245 -0.96 2.70 -33.76
N LEU A 246 -0.48 1.71 -33.01
CA LEU A 246 -1.00 0.35 -33.05
C LEU A 246 -1.93 0.13 -31.86
N PRO A 247 -3.19 -0.31 -32.10
CA PRO A 247 -4.14 -0.57 -31.03
C PRO A 247 -3.74 -1.84 -30.26
N ARG A 248 -2.84 -1.71 -29.31
CA ARG A 248 -2.37 -2.77 -28.42
C ARG A 248 -2.83 -2.50 -27.00
N PRO A 249 -3.02 -3.55 -26.17
CA PRO A 249 -3.25 -3.38 -24.74
C PRO A 249 -2.14 -2.54 -24.10
N VAL A 250 -2.53 -1.70 -23.14
CA VAL A 250 -1.65 -0.92 -22.29
C VAL A 250 -1.61 -1.54 -20.91
N ALA A 251 -0.45 -1.55 -20.26
CA ALA A 251 -0.28 -2.11 -18.93
C ALA A 251 0.84 -1.39 -18.16
N GLY A 252 0.76 -1.38 -16.84
CA GLY A 252 1.73 -0.69 -15.99
C GLY A 252 1.04 0.31 -15.08
N SER A 253 1.44 1.56 -15.14
CA SER A 253 0.78 2.63 -14.38
C SER A 253 -0.62 2.95 -14.92
N ASP A 254 -0.90 2.55 -16.18
CA ASP A 254 -2.18 2.72 -16.84
C ASP A 254 -2.63 1.47 -17.60
N GLY A 255 -3.89 1.44 -18.06
CA GLY A 255 -4.49 0.30 -18.75
C GLY A 255 -4.77 -0.87 -17.81
N MET A 256 -3.94 -1.91 -17.82
CA MET A 256 -3.93 -2.98 -16.82
C MET A 256 -2.97 -2.60 -15.69
N VAL A 257 -3.52 -2.16 -14.56
CA VAL A 257 -2.77 -1.60 -13.43
C VAL A 257 -2.64 -2.62 -12.29
N PRO A 258 -1.42 -2.99 -11.87
CA PRO A 258 -1.17 -3.80 -10.68
C PRO A 258 -1.24 -2.92 -9.42
N THR A 259 -2.19 -3.22 -8.52
CA THR A 259 -2.45 -2.39 -7.35
C THR A 259 -2.74 -3.18 -6.09
N ALA A 260 -2.54 -2.55 -4.94
CA ALA A 260 -2.94 -3.10 -3.65
C ALA A 260 -4.46 -3.21 -3.52
N TRP A 261 -5.23 -2.26 -4.06
CA TRP A 261 -6.68 -2.23 -3.96
C TRP A 261 -7.31 -1.44 -5.10
N ALA A 262 -8.46 -1.91 -5.53
CA ALA A 262 -9.34 -1.17 -6.44
C ALA A 262 -10.81 -1.50 -6.14
N SER A 263 -11.70 -0.53 -6.36
CA SER A 263 -13.15 -0.66 -6.12
C SER A 263 -13.84 -1.73 -6.99
N VAL A 264 -13.20 -2.13 -8.08
CA VAL A 264 -13.68 -3.21 -8.96
C VAL A 264 -13.48 -4.62 -8.41
N ILE A 265 -12.90 -4.77 -7.21
CA ILE A 265 -12.78 -6.06 -6.52
C ILE A 265 -14.10 -6.33 -5.80
N GLU A 266 -14.90 -7.27 -6.30
CA GLU A 266 -16.24 -7.56 -5.79
C GLU A 266 -16.30 -8.81 -4.90
N SER A 267 -15.27 -9.66 -4.93
CA SER A 267 -15.22 -10.96 -4.25
C SER A 267 -14.66 -10.85 -2.83
N TRP A 268 -14.79 -11.94 -2.05
CA TRP A 268 -14.18 -12.15 -0.72
C TRP A 268 -14.51 -11.09 0.32
N GLY A 269 -15.69 -10.48 0.24
CA GLY A 269 -16.11 -9.43 1.16
C GLY A 269 -15.54 -8.04 0.85
N ALA A 270 -14.81 -7.88 -0.27
CA ALA A 270 -14.23 -6.60 -0.66
C ALA A 270 -15.28 -5.49 -0.81
N VAL A 271 -16.46 -5.82 -1.36
CA VAL A 271 -17.60 -4.87 -1.46
C VAL A 271 -17.99 -4.30 -0.10
N GLN A 272 -17.93 -5.12 0.98
CA GLN A 272 -18.28 -4.62 2.31
C GLN A 272 -17.26 -3.60 2.83
N LEU A 273 -15.97 -3.84 2.60
CA LEU A 273 -14.92 -2.86 2.95
C LEU A 273 -15.06 -1.61 2.10
N GLN A 274 -15.26 -1.77 0.79
CA GLN A 274 -15.44 -0.66 -0.14
C GLN A 274 -16.62 0.22 0.24
N ASN A 275 -17.79 -0.36 0.53
CA ASN A 275 -18.99 0.40 0.92
C ASN A 275 -18.76 1.18 2.23
N ARG A 276 -18.17 0.55 3.26
CA ARG A 276 -17.85 1.26 4.51
C ARG A 276 -16.87 2.42 4.29
N PHE A 277 -15.90 2.20 3.39
CA PHE A 277 -14.95 3.25 3.03
C PHE A 277 -15.64 4.40 2.28
N GLU A 278 -16.50 4.08 1.29
CA GLU A 278 -17.24 5.08 0.54
C GLU A 278 -18.23 5.87 1.41
N ASP A 279 -18.87 5.22 2.37
CA ASP A 279 -19.74 5.88 3.37
C ASP A 279 -18.95 6.88 4.24
N HIS A 280 -17.67 6.59 4.51
CA HIS A 280 -16.79 7.45 5.31
C HIS A 280 -16.13 8.56 4.49
N ALA A 281 -15.51 8.22 3.37
CA ALA A 281 -14.65 9.11 2.58
C ALA A 281 -15.34 9.77 1.39
N LEU A 282 -16.56 9.32 1.03
CA LEU A 282 -17.35 9.79 -0.13
C LEU A 282 -16.62 9.61 -1.47
N ARG A 283 -15.72 8.66 -1.54
CA ARG A 283 -14.94 8.29 -2.72
C ARG A 283 -14.52 6.82 -2.67
N PRO A 284 -14.13 6.21 -3.79
CA PRO A 284 -13.59 4.85 -3.77
C PRO A 284 -12.24 4.77 -3.04
N MET A 285 -12.03 3.63 -2.37
CA MET A 285 -10.77 3.27 -1.72
C MET A 285 -9.69 3.00 -2.76
N ARG A 286 -8.49 3.57 -2.56
CA ARG A 286 -7.31 3.37 -3.41
C ARG A 286 -6.24 2.53 -2.70
N GLY A 287 -5.19 2.17 -3.43
CA GLY A 287 -4.10 1.33 -2.92
C GLY A 287 -3.42 1.85 -1.65
N LEU A 288 -3.20 3.18 -1.54
CA LEU A 288 -2.60 3.80 -0.36
C LEU A 288 -3.55 3.76 0.85
N ASP A 289 -4.86 3.98 0.64
CA ASP A 289 -5.86 3.85 1.70
C ASP A 289 -5.87 2.43 2.26
N TYR A 290 -5.83 1.44 1.35
CA TYR A 290 -5.77 0.04 1.75
C TYR A 290 -4.48 -0.31 2.50
N ALA A 291 -3.33 0.24 2.10
CA ALA A 291 -2.07 0.00 2.79
C ALA A 291 -2.09 0.56 4.23
N ALA A 292 -2.64 1.75 4.42
CA ALA A 292 -2.84 2.35 5.73
C ALA A 292 -3.86 1.56 6.58
N TRP A 293 -4.98 1.16 5.97
CA TRP A 293 -5.96 0.27 6.60
C TRP A 293 -5.33 -1.05 7.05
N ALA A 294 -4.53 -1.69 6.19
CA ALA A 294 -3.87 -2.96 6.48
C ALA A 294 -2.85 -2.85 7.62
N ALA A 295 -2.14 -1.73 7.74
CA ALA A 295 -1.21 -1.48 8.84
C ALA A 295 -1.95 -1.44 10.20
N ILE A 296 -3.02 -0.67 10.28
CA ILE A 296 -3.82 -0.57 11.51
C ILE A 296 -4.54 -1.87 11.82
N ARG A 297 -5.06 -2.56 10.78
CA ARG A 297 -5.66 -3.88 10.95
C ARG A 297 -4.66 -4.89 11.50
N ALA A 298 -3.40 -4.88 11.03
CA ALA A 298 -2.34 -5.73 11.54
C ALA A 298 -2.02 -5.41 13.02
N ILE A 299 -1.92 -4.14 13.37
CA ILE A 299 -1.76 -3.70 14.77
C ILE A 299 -2.92 -4.21 15.62
N GLY A 300 -4.17 -4.00 15.20
CA GLY A 300 -5.35 -4.43 15.93
C GLY A 300 -5.44 -5.93 16.16
N GLU A 301 -5.09 -6.72 15.15
CA GLU A 301 -5.02 -8.18 15.24
C GLU A 301 -3.93 -8.62 16.23
N ALA A 302 -2.74 -8.00 16.14
CA ALA A 302 -1.63 -8.29 17.05
C ALA A 302 -1.98 -7.92 18.51
N VAL A 303 -2.56 -6.75 18.75
CA VAL A 303 -3.01 -6.32 20.10
C VAL A 303 -4.06 -7.28 20.63
N THR A 304 -5.03 -7.66 19.82
CA THR A 304 -6.10 -8.59 20.21
C THR A 304 -5.55 -9.96 20.62
N ARG A 305 -4.58 -10.47 19.88
CA ARG A 305 -4.00 -11.82 20.10
C ARG A 305 -2.96 -11.86 21.22
N THR A 306 -2.23 -10.75 21.42
CA THR A 306 -1.17 -10.70 22.44
C THR A 306 -1.62 -10.07 23.76
N GLY A 307 -2.71 -9.31 23.77
CA GLY A 307 -3.13 -8.51 24.90
C GLY A 307 -2.13 -7.41 25.27
N SER A 308 -1.32 -6.95 24.33
CA SER A 308 -0.23 -6.00 24.55
C SER A 308 -0.24 -4.89 23.49
N SER A 309 0.18 -3.68 23.87
CA SER A 309 0.51 -2.58 22.95
C SER A 309 2.01 -2.33 22.83
N ASP A 310 2.84 -3.21 23.41
CA ASP A 310 4.30 -3.12 23.32
C ASP A 310 4.81 -3.42 21.90
N PRO A 311 5.54 -2.50 21.24
CA PRO A 311 5.98 -2.68 19.86
C PRO A 311 6.82 -3.92 19.59
N ALA A 312 7.67 -4.33 20.54
CA ALA A 312 8.51 -5.50 20.37
C ALA A 312 7.68 -6.79 20.38
N THR A 313 6.69 -6.85 21.27
CA THR A 313 5.72 -7.96 21.35
C THR A 313 4.88 -8.03 20.08
N LEU A 314 4.35 -6.90 19.61
CA LEU A 314 3.55 -6.84 18.39
C LEU A 314 4.38 -7.26 17.17
N ARG A 315 5.61 -6.73 17.04
CA ARG A 315 6.50 -7.09 15.94
C ARG A 315 6.82 -8.59 15.93
N ALA A 316 7.13 -9.16 17.06
CA ALA A 316 7.44 -10.59 17.18
C ALA A 316 6.22 -11.44 16.76
N PHE A 317 5.01 -11.02 17.11
CA PHE A 317 3.78 -11.69 16.70
C PHE A 317 3.52 -11.55 15.19
N LEU A 318 3.64 -10.35 14.63
CA LEU A 318 3.41 -10.08 13.21
C LEU A 318 4.37 -10.82 12.28
N LEU A 319 5.62 -11.00 12.70
CA LEU A 319 6.64 -11.73 11.94
C LEU A 319 6.64 -13.25 12.19
N ASN A 320 5.74 -13.75 13.05
CA ASN A 320 5.60 -15.17 13.28
C ASN A 320 5.05 -15.86 12.02
N PRO A 321 5.58 -17.02 11.60
CA PRO A 321 5.09 -17.77 10.44
C PRO A 321 3.61 -18.16 10.51
N ASP A 322 3.06 -18.30 11.72
CA ASP A 322 1.65 -18.64 11.94
C ASP A 322 0.72 -17.42 11.90
N PHE A 323 1.28 -16.20 11.80
CA PHE A 323 0.47 -15.00 11.69
C PHE A 323 -0.23 -14.94 10.34
N GLN A 324 -1.56 -14.82 10.40
CA GLN A 324 -2.40 -14.51 9.25
C GLN A 324 -3.54 -13.59 9.68
N MET A 325 -3.86 -12.63 8.84
CA MET A 325 -5.03 -11.76 8.96
C MET A 325 -5.85 -11.76 7.67
N ASP A 326 -7.15 -11.51 7.81
CA ASP A 326 -8.02 -11.30 6.65
C ASP A 326 -7.84 -9.89 6.08
N GLY A 327 -7.70 -9.82 4.75
CA GLY A 327 -7.52 -8.59 3.99
C GLY A 327 -8.53 -8.43 2.85
N PHE A 328 -9.62 -9.18 2.84
CA PHE A 328 -10.66 -9.13 1.79
C PHE A 328 -10.14 -9.40 0.37
N LYS A 329 -9.09 -10.22 0.24
CA LYS A 329 -8.45 -10.58 -1.03
C LYS A 329 -8.43 -12.09 -1.30
N GLY A 330 -9.27 -12.86 -0.59
CA GLY A 330 -9.42 -14.31 -0.79
C GLY A 330 -8.27 -15.16 -0.27
N ARG A 331 -7.19 -14.56 0.24
CA ARG A 331 -6.06 -15.24 0.88
C ARG A 331 -5.66 -14.51 2.14
N GLY A 332 -5.19 -15.25 3.15
CA GLY A 332 -4.65 -14.66 4.37
C GLY A 332 -3.39 -13.85 4.10
N LEU A 333 -3.31 -12.68 4.72
CA LEU A 333 -2.14 -11.80 4.64
C LEU A 333 -1.17 -12.14 5.78
N SER A 334 0.13 -12.11 5.50
CA SER A 334 1.19 -12.36 6.49
C SER A 334 2.42 -11.50 6.19
N PHE A 335 3.34 -11.34 7.13
CA PHE A 335 4.57 -10.60 6.88
C PHE A 335 5.73 -11.54 6.52
N ARG A 336 6.60 -11.09 5.62
CA ARG A 336 7.91 -11.71 5.36
C ARG A 336 8.85 -11.41 6.52
N ALA A 337 9.42 -12.44 7.13
CA ALA A 337 10.31 -12.25 8.27
C ALA A 337 11.65 -11.60 7.88
N TRP A 338 12.10 -11.79 6.63
CA TRP A 338 13.41 -11.29 6.17
C TRP A 338 13.41 -9.80 5.81
N ASN A 339 12.30 -9.26 5.28
CA ASN A 339 12.28 -7.86 4.84
C ASN A 339 11.07 -7.05 5.34
N GLY A 340 10.20 -7.64 6.18
CA GLY A 340 9.06 -6.94 6.74
C GLY A 340 7.92 -6.60 5.76
N GLN A 341 7.95 -7.10 4.52
CA GLN A 341 6.91 -6.85 3.53
C GLN A 341 5.65 -7.69 3.82
N LEU A 342 4.49 -7.06 3.79
CA LEU A 342 3.21 -7.75 3.86
C LEU A 342 2.99 -8.57 2.58
N ARG A 343 2.89 -9.89 2.71
CA ARG A 343 2.41 -10.79 1.66
C ARG A 343 0.94 -10.56 1.45
N GLN A 344 0.58 -10.12 0.27
CA GLN A 344 -0.80 -9.86 -0.13
C GLN A 344 -0.99 -10.15 -1.61
N PRO A 345 -2.17 -10.65 -2.03
CA PRO A 345 -2.50 -10.72 -3.45
C PRO A 345 -2.45 -9.32 -4.08
N ILE A 346 -1.85 -9.23 -5.27
CA ILE A 346 -1.83 -8.01 -6.06
C ILE A 346 -2.94 -8.10 -7.10
N ALA A 347 -3.85 -7.13 -7.07
CA ALA A 347 -4.90 -7.04 -8.07
C ALA A 347 -4.34 -6.42 -9.35
N VAL A 348 -4.53 -7.10 -10.48
CA VAL A 348 -4.34 -6.49 -11.80
C VAL A 348 -5.74 -6.11 -12.29
N VAL A 349 -5.96 -4.83 -12.47
CA VAL A 349 -7.29 -4.27 -12.76
C VAL A 349 -7.22 -3.38 -14.00
N ASN A 350 -8.36 -3.17 -14.63
CA ASN A 350 -8.58 -2.02 -15.50
C ASN A 350 -9.65 -1.11 -14.86
N SER A 351 -10.00 -0.03 -15.51
CA SER A 351 -10.95 0.95 -15.00
C SER A 351 -12.36 0.37 -14.68
N ARG A 352 -12.69 -0.84 -15.13
CA ARG A 352 -14.04 -1.43 -15.03
C ARG A 352 -14.08 -2.82 -14.41
N ALA A 353 -12.95 -3.53 -14.32
CA ALA A 353 -12.97 -4.93 -13.89
C ALA A 353 -11.66 -5.38 -13.26
N LEU A 354 -11.75 -6.37 -12.39
CA LEU A 354 -10.64 -7.17 -11.96
C LEU A 354 -10.23 -8.12 -13.08
N VAL A 355 -9.02 -7.95 -13.62
CA VAL A 355 -8.44 -8.87 -14.62
C VAL A 355 -8.05 -10.17 -13.95
N THR A 356 -7.31 -10.09 -12.84
CA THR A 356 -6.94 -11.23 -11.99
C THR A 356 -6.39 -10.77 -10.64
N LEU A 357 -6.25 -11.71 -9.71
CA LEU A 357 -5.39 -11.56 -8.53
C LEU A 357 -4.13 -12.40 -8.72
N ALA A 358 -2.98 -11.76 -8.62
CA ALA A 358 -1.69 -12.45 -8.56
C ALA A 358 -1.37 -12.83 -7.09
N PRO A 359 -0.65 -13.96 -6.87
CA PRO A 359 -0.04 -14.85 -7.85
C PRO A 359 -1.11 -15.56 -8.71
N VAL A 360 -0.85 -15.57 -10.01
CA VAL A 360 -1.70 -16.24 -10.98
C VAL A 360 -1.50 -17.75 -10.85
N GLU A 361 -2.57 -18.54 -11.04
CA GLU A 361 -2.50 -20.00 -10.99
C GLU A 361 -1.44 -20.55 -11.94
N GLY A 362 -0.59 -21.46 -11.44
CA GLY A 362 0.53 -22.04 -12.18
C GLY A 362 1.89 -21.46 -11.81
N PHE A 363 1.94 -20.30 -11.15
CA PHE A 363 3.18 -19.78 -10.57
C PHE A 363 3.32 -20.28 -9.15
N LEU A 364 4.25 -21.21 -8.94
CA LEU A 364 4.46 -21.90 -7.67
C LEU A 364 5.74 -21.41 -6.99
N HIS A 365 5.72 -21.40 -5.67
CA HIS A 365 6.88 -21.14 -4.84
C HIS A 365 7.04 -22.23 -3.78
N GLN A 366 8.28 -22.54 -3.39
CA GLN A 366 8.58 -23.65 -2.47
C GLN A 366 7.98 -23.48 -1.07
N ARG A 367 7.86 -22.24 -0.58
CA ARG A 367 7.41 -21.93 0.77
C ARG A 367 6.03 -21.28 0.80
N ASN A 368 5.82 -20.24 0.03
CA ASN A 368 4.56 -19.49 -0.02
C ASN A 368 4.36 -18.91 -1.41
N GLU A 369 3.21 -19.17 -2.03
CA GLU A 369 2.91 -18.70 -3.39
C GLU A 369 3.01 -17.17 -3.53
N MET A 370 2.75 -16.40 -2.45
CA MET A 370 2.92 -14.95 -2.46
C MET A 370 4.38 -14.51 -2.66
N ASP A 371 5.35 -15.39 -2.40
CA ASP A 371 6.77 -15.09 -2.58
C ASP A 371 7.23 -15.28 -4.04
N THR A 372 6.30 -15.63 -4.95
CA THR A 372 6.53 -15.50 -6.41
C THR A 372 6.48 -14.04 -6.89
N LEU A 373 5.98 -13.13 -6.03
CA LEU A 373 5.86 -11.69 -6.30
C LEU A 373 6.89 -10.92 -5.50
N GLY A 374 7.61 -10.03 -6.18
CA GLY A 374 8.61 -9.16 -5.56
C GLY A 374 9.93 -9.85 -5.30
N LEU A 375 10.71 -9.27 -4.37
CA LEU A 375 12.02 -9.79 -3.98
C LEU A 375 11.86 -11.00 -3.05
N ASP A 376 12.32 -12.17 -3.51
CA ASP A 376 12.37 -13.36 -2.67
C ASP A 376 13.53 -13.28 -1.65
N GLU A 377 13.50 -14.15 -0.64
CA GLU A 377 14.51 -14.17 0.43
C GLU A 377 15.95 -14.21 -0.10
N PRO A 378 16.31 -15.02 -1.10
CA PRO A 378 17.67 -15.03 -1.66
C PRO A 378 18.05 -13.77 -2.45
N GLU A 379 17.06 -12.98 -2.89
CA GLU A 379 17.27 -11.73 -3.64
C GLU A 379 17.35 -10.51 -2.70
N SER A 380 16.92 -10.65 -1.46
CA SER A 380 16.97 -9.59 -0.45
C SER A 380 18.35 -9.51 0.20
N ALA A 381 18.84 -8.31 0.38
CA ALA A 381 20.08 -8.04 1.13
C ALA A 381 19.82 -7.64 2.60
N CYS A 382 18.57 -7.81 3.09
CA CYS A 382 18.25 -7.65 4.51
C CYS A 382 18.95 -8.73 5.42
#